data_ef27dc0fc57ccab5496a77d317aeda86
#
_entry.id   ef27dc0fc57ccab5496a77d317aeda86
#
_cell.length_a   1.000
_cell.length_b   1.000
_cell.length_c   1.000
_cell.angle_alpha   90.00
_cell.angle_beta   90.00
_cell.angle_gamma   90.00
#
_symmetry.space_group_name_H-M   'P 1'
#
loop_
_entity.id
_entity.type
_entity.pdbx_description
1 polymer ?
#
loop_
_entity_poly.entity_id
_entity_poly.type
_entity_poly.pdbx_seq_one_letter_code
_entity_poly.pdbx_strand_id
1 'polypeptide(L)'
;LLWADSLASLSPVTPLQELGDVLAHPIHEGEMIYVISQSGLLSAYEAKTGFQIWEHPLAGVQMPWIAGKTVFLVTVDGRLYAIRRSDGAVRWVTALPGALSLDVVASKNAVRYVGPFVLASQVHVIADNGRFYSFNADTGEAAGDLRIGDRVVTLPQFAKGMMFVLNNDGSLTAFD
;
A
#
# COMPACT_ATOMS: atom_id res chain seq x y z
N LEU A 1 -9.19 -28.35 -4.66
CA LEU A 1 -8.64 -27.52 -3.61
C LEU A 1 -7.24 -28.03 -3.26
N LEU A 2 -6.21 -27.19 -3.38
CA LEU A 2 -4.85 -27.55 -2.99
C LEU A 2 -4.60 -27.16 -1.52
N TRP A 3 -4.99 -25.93 -1.17
CA TRP A 3 -4.91 -25.41 0.20
C TRP A 3 -5.95 -24.29 0.40
N ALA A 4 -6.23 -23.95 1.63
CA ALA A 4 -7.06 -22.80 2.03
C ALA A 4 -6.55 -22.27 3.37
N ASP A 5 -6.60 -20.94 3.53
CA ASP A 5 -6.30 -20.26 4.79
C ASP A 5 -7.26 -19.10 5.01
N SER A 6 -7.34 -18.60 6.23
CA SER A 6 -8.22 -17.50 6.64
C SER A 6 -7.41 -16.31 7.11
N LEU A 7 -7.67 -15.15 6.48
CA LEU A 7 -7.04 -13.87 6.83
C LEU A 7 -7.82 -13.08 7.91
N ALA A 8 -8.80 -13.71 8.54
CA ALA A 8 -9.54 -13.08 9.63
C ALA A 8 -8.66 -12.98 10.88
N SER A 9 -8.53 -11.78 11.43
CA SER A 9 -7.92 -11.61 12.75
C SER A 9 -8.78 -12.31 13.81
N LEU A 10 -8.16 -13.17 14.60
CA LEU A 10 -8.84 -13.92 15.68
C LEU A 10 -9.27 -13.03 16.86
N SER A 11 -8.79 -11.78 16.91
CA SER A 11 -9.10 -10.83 17.98
C SER A 11 -9.15 -9.42 17.42
N PRO A 12 -10.31 -8.93 16.94
CA PRO A 12 -10.44 -7.57 16.47
C PRO A 12 -10.20 -6.58 17.62
N VAL A 13 -9.22 -5.71 17.46
CA VAL A 13 -8.84 -4.69 18.46
C VAL A 13 -9.58 -3.38 18.21
N THR A 14 -10.15 -3.19 17.01
CA THR A 14 -10.87 -1.98 16.62
C THR A 14 -12.19 -2.32 15.90
N PRO A 15 -13.19 -1.42 15.93
CA PRO A 15 -14.45 -1.61 15.20
C PRO A 15 -14.27 -1.77 13.67
N LEU A 16 -13.18 -1.26 13.10
CA LEU A 16 -12.85 -1.44 11.67
C LEU A 16 -12.37 -2.86 11.37
N GLN A 17 -11.79 -3.54 12.33
CA GLN A 17 -11.34 -4.93 12.20
C GLN A 17 -12.51 -5.92 12.20
N GLU A 18 -13.68 -5.55 12.74
CA GLU A 18 -14.89 -6.37 12.69
C GLU A 18 -15.46 -6.53 11.28
N LEU A 19 -15.13 -5.60 10.36
CA LEU A 19 -15.64 -5.64 8.99
C LEU A 19 -15.00 -6.73 8.13
N GLY A 20 -13.86 -7.30 8.54
CA GLY A 20 -13.26 -8.51 7.92
C GLY A 20 -12.97 -8.47 6.42
N ASP A 21 -13.18 -7.31 5.77
CA ASP A 21 -13.14 -7.19 4.32
C ASP A 21 -11.70 -7.19 3.79
N VAL A 22 -11.44 -8.07 2.84
CA VAL A 22 -10.24 -8.07 2.01
C VAL A 22 -10.56 -7.25 0.76
N LEU A 23 -10.15 -5.99 0.73
CA LEU A 23 -10.42 -5.08 -0.39
C LEU A 23 -9.33 -5.13 -1.47
N ALA A 24 -8.13 -5.60 -1.12
CA ALA A 24 -7.01 -5.71 -2.03
C ALA A 24 -6.95 -7.13 -2.63
N HIS A 25 -6.66 -7.20 -3.94
CA HIS A 25 -6.42 -8.49 -4.57
C HIS A 25 -5.10 -9.11 -4.08
N PRO A 26 -5.02 -10.46 -3.93
CA PRO A 26 -3.75 -11.14 -3.70
C PRO A 26 -2.74 -10.85 -4.80
N ILE A 27 -1.49 -10.67 -4.45
CA ILE A 27 -0.39 -10.46 -5.39
C ILE A 27 0.46 -11.71 -5.43
N HIS A 28 0.63 -12.27 -6.63
CA HIS A 28 1.55 -13.37 -6.88
C HIS A 28 2.83 -12.85 -7.52
N GLU A 29 3.97 -13.18 -6.89
CA GLU A 29 5.29 -12.82 -7.42
C GLU A 29 6.31 -13.93 -7.13
N GLY A 30 6.74 -14.62 -8.20
CA GLY A 30 7.59 -15.80 -8.09
C GLY A 30 6.86 -16.95 -7.39
N GLU A 31 7.42 -17.48 -6.31
CA GLU A 31 6.82 -18.58 -5.53
C GLU A 31 5.97 -18.09 -4.35
N MET A 32 5.72 -16.80 -4.25
CA MET A 32 5.06 -16.18 -3.12
C MET A 32 3.73 -15.52 -3.48
N ILE A 33 2.78 -15.59 -2.55
CA ILE A 33 1.53 -14.83 -2.57
C ILE A 33 1.53 -13.88 -1.38
N TYR A 34 1.16 -12.62 -1.62
CA TYR A 34 1.01 -11.58 -0.61
C TYR A 34 -0.45 -11.17 -0.53
N VAL A 35 -0.97 -11.11 0.67
CA VAL A 35 -2.36 -10.73 0.93
C VAL A 35 -2.41 -9.72 2.06
N ILE A 36 -3.25 -8.70 1.89
CA ILE A 36 -3.50 -7.72 2.93
C ILE A 36 -4.99 -7.61 3.19
N SER A 37 -5.37 -7.54 4.46
CA SER A 37 -6.73 -7.30 4.89
C SER A 37 -6.88 -5.91 5.52
N GLN A 38 -8.08 -5.36 5.43
CA GLN A 38 -8.44 -4.13 6.15
C GLN A 38 -8.51 -4.39 7.67
N SER A 39 -8.79 -5.63 8.06
CA SER A 39 -8.81 -6.06 9.46
C SER A 39 -7.46 -6.04 10.15
N GLY A 40 -6.36 -5.82 9.41
CA GLY A 40 -5.05 -5.55 10.00
C GLY A 40 -4.05 -6.68 9.86
N LEU A 41 -4.10 -7.45 8.80
CA LEU A 41 -3.14 -8.52 8.56
C LEU A 41 -2.54 -8.43 7.16
N LEU A 42 -1.22 -8.33 7.10
CA LEU A 42 -0.41 -8.54 5.90
C LEU A 42 0.31 -9.88 6.04
N SER A 43 0.09 -10.79 5.12
CA SER A 43 0.68 -12.14 5.16
C SER A 43 1.34 -12.50 3.84
N ALA A 44 2.39 -13.30 3.92
CA ALA A 44 3.06 -13.91 2.77
C ALA A 44 3.02 -15.44 2.87
N TYR A 45 2.66 -16.07 1.78
CA TYR A 45 2.49 -17.52 1.64
C TYR A 45 3.35 -18.07 0.52
N GLU A 46 3.82 -19.30 0.68
CA GLU A 46 4.31 -20.07 -0.45
C GLU A 46 3.12 -20.47 -1.34
N ALA A 47 3.17 -20.09 -2.61
CA ALA A 47 2.03 -20.24 -3.53
C ALA A 47 1.61 -21.71 -3.74
N LYS A 48 2.56 -22.65 -3.73
CA LYS A 48 2.33 -24.07 -4.01
C LYS A 48 1.70 -24.81 -2.84
N THR A 49 2.16 -24.56 -1.63
CA THR A 49 1.78 -25.31 -0.42
C THR A 49 0.78 -24.60 0.45
N GLY A 50 0.67 -23.24 0.35
CA GLY A 50 -0.08 -22.43 1.27
C GLY A 50 0.62 -22.23 2.62
N PHE A 51 1.89 -22.64 2.74
CA PHE A 51 2.64 -22.43 3.97
C PHE A 51 2.86 -20.93 4.18
N GLN A 52 2.44 -20.43 5.35
CA GLN A 52 2.66 -19.04 5.75
C GLN A 52 4.12 -18.83 6.12
N ILE A 53 4.78 -17.93 5.38
CA ILE A 53 6.20 -17.63 5.58
C ILE A 53 6.39 -16.59 6.68
N TRP A 54 5.57 -15.53 6.64
CA TRP A 54 5.55 -14.48 7.66
C TRP A 54 4.23 -13.71 7.64
N GLU A 55 3.96 -12.99 8.72
CA GLU A 55 2.82 -12.08 8.84
C GLU A 55 3.16 -10.83 9.63
N HIS A 56 2.38 -9.77 9.43
CA HIS A 56 2.44 -8.52 10.16
C HIS A 56 1.06 -8.00 10.51
N PRO A 57 0.86 -7.43 11.72
CA PRO A 57 -0.39 -6.78 12.11
C PRO A 57 -0.50 -5.39 11.47
N LEU A 58 -0.61 -5.33 10.14
CA LEU A 58 -0.70 -4.12 9.33
C LEU A 58 -2.00 -4.10 8.53
N ALA A 59 -2.80 -3.06 8.73
CA ALA A 59 -4.04 -2.84 8.00
C ALA A 59 -3.80 -2.03 6.73
N GLY A 60 -4.34 -2.46 5.60
CA GLY A 60 -4.25 -1.75 4.34
C GLY A 60 -5.45 -2.01 3.44
N VAL A 61 -5.78 -1.02 2.63
CA VAL A 61 -6.89 -1.09 1.64
C VAL A 61 -6.39 -1.10 0.19
N GLN A 62 -5.11 -0.85 -0.01
CA GLN A 62 -4.46 -0.84 -1.30
C GLN A 62 -3.57 -2.08 -1.46
N MET A 63 -3.41 -2.51 -2.71
CA MET A 63 -2.48 -3.61 -3.01
C MET A 63 -1.04 -3.21 -2.66
N PRO A 64 -0.29 -4.08 -1.98
CA PRO A 64 1.15 -3.87 -1.83
C PRO A 64 1.83 -3.82 -3.20
N TRP A 65 2.95 -3.10 -3.28
CA TRP A 65 3.80 -3.09 -4.48
C TRP A 65 5.07 -3.87 -4.24
N ILE A 66 5.37 -4.79 -5.14
CA ILE A 66 6.57 -5.61 -5.03
C ILE A 66 7.62 -5.12 -6.03
N ALA A 67 8.79 -4.76 -5.51
CA ALA A 67 9.94 -4.41 -6.33
C ALA A 67 11.20 -5.10 -5.80
N GLY A 68 11.79 -5.96 -6.61
CA GLY A 68 12.99 -6.73 -6.25
C GLY A 68 12.78 -7.56 -4.98
N LYS A 69 13.51 -7.25 -3.92
CA LYS A 69 13.48 -7.96 -2.63
C LYS A 69 12.58 -7.28 -1.58
N THR A 70 11.79 -6.28 -1.97
CA THR A 70 11.01 -5.45 -1.04
C THR A 70 9.54 -5.45 -1.42
N VAL A 71 8.70 -5.53 -0.41
CA VAL A 71 7.26 -5.27 -0.44
C VAL A 71 7.04 -3.88 0.13
N PHE A 72 6.42 -3.00 -0.64
CA PHE A 72 6.01 -1.67 -0.21
C PHE A 72 4.51 -1.64 0.08
N LEU A 73 4.10 -0.97 1.13
CA LEU A 73 2.73 -0.94 1.60
C LEU A 73 2.39 0.43 2.20
N VAL A 74 1.21 0.95 1.88
CA VAL A 74 0.61 2.08 2.60
C VAL A 74 -0.49 1.54 3.52
N THR A 75 -0.37 1.85 4.80
CA THR A 75 -1.33 1.46 5.82
C THR A 75 -2.48 2.46 5.95
N VAL A 76 -3.58 2.03 6.56
CA VAL A 76 -4.79 2.86 6.76
C VAL A 76 -4.53 4.09 7.63
N ASP A 77 -3.51 4.06 8.49
CA ASP A 77 -3.07 5.19 9.32
C ASP A 77 -2.09 6.13 8.60
N GLY A 78 -1.83 5.90 7.30
CA GLY A 78 -1.00 6.77 6.47
C GLY A 78 0.50 6.58 6.68
N ARG A 79 0.96 5.36 6.87
CA ARG A 79 2.39 5.02 6.92
C ARG A 79 2.79 4.22 5.70
N LEU A 80 3.95 4.55 5.15
CA LEU A 80 4.60 3.80 4.09
C LEU A 80 5.64 2.86 4.70
N TYR A 81 5.50 1.57 4.44
CA TYR A 81 6.40 0.51 4.89
C TYR A 81 7.20 -0.04 3.73
N ALA A 82 8.46 -0.37 3.99
CA ALA A 82 9.26 -1.28 3.17
C ALA A 82 9.60 -2.53 3.97
N ILE A 83 9.21 -3.68 3.46
CA ILE A 83 9.30 -4.97 4.14
C ILE A 83 10.11 -5.91 3.26
N ARG A 84 11.08 -6.62 3.84
CA ARG A 84 11.86 -7.62 3.10
C ARG A 84 11.00 -8.84 2.78
N ARG A 85 10.99 -9.23 1.51
CA ARG A 85 10.13 -10.32 1.01
C ARG A 85 10.39 -11.67 1.68
N SER A 86 11.67 -11.97 1.98
CA SER A 86 12.07 -13.31 2.38
C SER A 86 11.64 -13.71 3.79
N ASP A 87 11.51 -12.74 4.69
CA ASP A 87 11.31 -12.99 6.11
C ASP A 87 10.38 -11.99 6.81
N GLY A 88 9.85 -11.04 6.04
CA GLY A 88 8.96 -10.02 6.60
C GLY A 88 9.65 -8.92 7.42
N ALA A 89 11.00 -8.88 7.49
CA ALA A 89 11.68 -7.85 8.28
C ALA A 89 11.38 -6.45 7.74
N VAL A 90 10.92 -5.55 8.62
CA VAL A 90 10.70 -4.14 8.27
C VAL A 90 12.06 -3.49 8.05
N ARG A 91 12.28 -2.97 6.85
CA ARG A 91 13.50 -2.24 6.48
C ARG A 91 13.44 -0.79 6.95
N TRP A 92 12.32 -0.15 6.69
CA TRP A 92 12.03 1.21 7.13
C TRP A 92 10.51 1.46 7.16
N VAL A 93 10.11 2.49 7.87
CA VAL A 93 8.76 3.03 7.90
C VAL A 93 8.81 4.55 7.90
N THR A 94 7.96 5.18 7.09
CA THR A 94 7.86 6.63 6.97
C THR A 94 6.41 7.07 7.13
N ALA A 95 6.15 8.04 8.01
CA ALA A 95 4.84 8.66 8.11
C ALA A 95 4.59 9.56 6.90
N LEU A 96 3.48 9.35 6.21
CA LEU A 96 3.09 10.18 5.07
C LEU A 96 2.54 11.54 5.55
N PRO A 97 2.69 12.63 4.78
CA PRO A 97 2.16 13.93 5.13
C PRO A 97 0.64 13.92 5.28
N GLY A 98 0.11 14.12 6.47
CA GLY A 98 -1.32 13.96 6.80
C GLY A 98 -1.69 12.59 7.34
N ALA A 99 -0.68 11.75 7.66
CA ALA A 99 -0.88 10.53 8.43
C ALA A 99 -1.62 10.80 9.73
N LEU A 100 -2.53 9.90 10.09
CA LEU A 100 -3.28 10.02 11.33
C LEU A 100 -2.36 9.77 12.53
N SER A 101 -2.47 10.61 13.54
CA SER A 101 -1.99 10.25 14.88
C SER A 101 -2.74 9.02 15.36
N LEU A 102 -2.09 8.11 16.07
CA LEU A 102 -2.67 6.87 16.59
C LEU A 102 -3.95 7.06 17.42
N ASP A 103 -4.18 8.29 17.90
CA ASP A 103 -5.34 8.66 18.72
C ASP A 103 -6.57 9.12 17.91
N VAL A 104 -6.48 9.23 16.57
CA VAL A 104 -7.54 9.82 15.73
C VAL A 104 -7.81 8.99 14.48
N VAL A 105 -8.27 7.76 14.65
CA VAL A 105 -8.56 6.82 13.54
C VAL A 105 -9.80 7.20 12.72
N ALA A 106 -10.62 8.13 13.17
CA ALA A 106 -11.90 8.48 12.54
C ALA A 106 -12.03 9.99 12.17
N SER A 107 -10.95 10.65 11.77
CA SER A 107 -11.07 12.03 11.30
C SER A 107 -11.72 12.08 9.92
N LYS A 108 -12.79 12.89 9.79
CA LYS A 108 -13.40 13.22 8.47
C LYS A 108 -12.42 13.88 7.50
N ASN A 109 -11.27 14.33 8.00
CA ASN A 109 -10.21 15.00 7.26
C ASN A 109 -8.97 14.09 7.05
N ALA A 110 -9.08 12.79 7.26
CA ALA A 110 -8.00 11.86 7.00
C ALA A 110 -7.65 11.87 5.50
N VAL A 111 -6.38 12.11 5.19
CA VAL A 111 -5.85 12.02 3.82
C VAL A 111 -5.88 10.56 3.39
N ARG A 112 -6.46 10.28 2.23
CA ARG A 112 -6.41 8.97 1.61
C ARG A 112 -5.28 8.93 0.60
N TYR A 113 -4.65 7.78 0.52
CA TYR A 113 -3.51 7.59 -0.37
C TYR A 113 -3.82 6.52 -1.41
N VAL A 114 -3.33 6.74 -2.62
CA VAL A 114 -3.32 5.80 -3.73
C VAL A 114 -1.89 5.36 -3.98
N GLY A 115 -1.66 4.08 -4.10
CA GLY A 115 -0.32 3.49 -4.18
C GLY A 115 -0.07 2.48 -3.04
N PRO A 116 1.19 2.11 -2.78
CA PRO A 116 2.41 2.65 -3.41
C PRO A 116 2.67 2.09 -4.81
N PHE A 117 3.58 2.72 -5.54
CA PHE A 117 4.20 2.17 -6.75
C PHE A 117 5.65 2.61 -6.86
N VAL A 118 6.47 1.83 -7.57
CA VAL A 118 7.90 2.09 -7.70
C VAL A 118 8.23 2.48 -9.13
N LEU A 119 8.93 3.61 -9.28
CA LEU A 119 9.47 4.09 -10.55
C LEU A 119 10.84 4.73 -10.30
N ALA A 120 11.83 4.45 -11.16
CA ALA A 120 13.17 5.05 -11.10
C ALA A 120 13.82 4.98 -9.70
N SER A 121 13.75 3.83 -9.03
CA SER A 121 14.29 3.59 -7.68
C SER A 121 13.68 4.46 -6.57
N GLN A 122 12.53 5.04 -6.81
CA GLN A 122 11.73 5.78 -5.83
C GLN A 122 10.37 5.10 -5.64
N VAL A 123 9.87 5.17 -4.41
CA VAL A 123 8.49 4.78 -4.08
C VAL A 123 7.63 6.02 -4.13
N HIS A 124 6.53 5.93 -4.83
CA HIS A 124 5.59 7.03 -5.00
C HIS A 124 4.25 6.72 -4.38
N VAL A 125 3.62 7.75 -3.81
CA VAL A 125 2.29 7.70 -3.23
C VAL A 125 1.55 8.98 -3.63
N ILE A 126 0.28 8.84 -3.99
CA ILE A 126 -0.57 9.99 -4.34
C ILE A 126 -1.59 10.17 -3.22
N ALA A 127 -1.67 11.37 -2.66
CA ALA A 127 -2.72 11.75 -1.73
C ALA A 127 -3.99 12.18 -2.47
N ASP A 128 -5.16 11.98 -1.88
CA ASP A 128 -6.44 12.34 -2.46
C ASP A 128 -6.64 13.86 -2.64
N ASN A 129 -5.76 14.68 -2.06
CA ASN A 129 -5.69 16.12 -2.29
C ASN A 129 -4.87 16.51 -3.53
N GLY A 130 -4.47 15.53 -4.37
CA GLY A 130 -3.71 15.73 -5.60
C GLY A 130 -2.22 15.93 -5.43
N ARG A 131 -1.67 15.65 -4.24
CA ARG A 131 -0.22 15.66 -4.03
C ARG A 131 0.39 14.29 -4.33
N PHE A 132 1.46 14.34 -5.09
CA PHE A 132 2.32 13.21 -5.44
C PHE A 132 3.59 13.28 -4.59
N TYR A 133 3.83 12.28 -3.78
CA TYR A 133 5.01 12.20 -2.91
C TYR A 133 5.96 11.14 -3.41
N SER A 134 7.24 11.43 -3.34
CA SER A 134 8.33 10.53 -3.72
C SER A 134 9.25 10.27 -2.54
N PHE A 135 9.66 9.02 -2.38
CA PHE A 135 10.56 8.57 -1.32
C PHE A 135 11.66 7.70 -1.90
N ASN A 136 12.85 7.77 -1.34
CA ASN A 136 13.92 6.83 -1.69
C ASN A 136 13.50 5.41 -1.32
N ALA A 137 13.58 4.47 -2.27
CA ALA A 137 13.11 3.10 -2.05
C ALA A 137 13.94 2.30 -1.05
N ASP A 138 15.21 2.69 -0.83
CA ASP A 138 16.11 1.98 0.09
C ASP A 138 16.05 2.54 1.51
N THR A 139 15.85 3.85 1.68
CA THR A 139 15.93 4.52 2.98
C THR A 139 14.59 5.01 3.52
N GLY A 140 13.59 5.20 2.65
CA GLY A 140 12.30 5.80 3.00
C GLY A 140 12.34 7.31 3.23
N GLU A 141 13.47 7.97 2.94
CA GLU A 141 13.60 9.41 3.04
C GLU A 141 12.81 10.11 1.93
N ALA A 142 12.19 11.24 2.27
CA ALA A 142 11.46 12.04 1.29
C ALA A 142 12.40 12.55 0.19
N ALA A 143 12.03 12.30 -1.06
CA ALA A 143 12.79 12.71 -2.25
C ALA A 143 12.16 13.90 -2.98
N GLY A 144 10.91 14.22 -2.66
CA GLY A 144 10.20 15.36 -3.22
C GLY A 144 8.69 15.21 -3.19
N ASP A 145 8.01 16.30 -3.53
CA ASP A 145 6.57 16.29 -3.74
C ASP A 145 6.18 17.22 -4.91
N LEU A 146 5.07 16.89 -5.56
CA LEU A 146 4.53 17.63 -6.71
C LEU A 146 3.00 17.64 -6.63
N ARG A 147 2.36 18.73 -7.04
CA ARG A 147 0.93 18.76 -7.26
C ARG A 147 0.61 18.30 -8.68
N ILE A 148 -0.18 17.22 -8.83
CA ILE A 148 -0.50 16.60 -10.12
C ILE A 148 -1.98 16.72 -10.50
N GLY A 149 -2.82 17.28 -9.64
CA GLY A 149 -4.25 17.42 -9.88
C GLY A 149 -4.99 17.88 -8.64
N ASP A 150 -6.30 17.71 -8.65
CA ASP A 150 -7.12 18.02 -7.48
C ASP A 150 -7.40 16.75 -6.66
N ARG A 151 -8.14 15.80 -7.19
CA ARG A 151 -8.50 14.59 -6.47
C ARG A 151 -8.22 13.36 -7.32
N VAL A 152 -7.11 12.69 -7.04
CA VAL A 152 -6.73 11.45 -7.69
C VAL A 152 -7.32 10.26 -6.91
N VAL A 153 -7.95 9.33 -7.61
CA VAL A 153 -8.68 8.21 -6.99
C VAL A 153 -8.18 6.84 -7.43
N THR A 154 -7.33 6.80 -8.45
CA THR A 154 -6.78 5.55 -9.00
C THR A 154 -5.27 5.64 -9.17
N LEU A 155 -4.61 4.47 -9.22
CA LEU A 155 -3.21 4.41 -9.61
C LEU A 155 -3.00 5.00 -11.01
N PRO A 156 -1.94 5.80 -11.22
CA PRO A 156 -1.60 6.29 -12.54
C PRO A 156 -1.25 5.13 -13.47
N GLN A 157 -1.47 5.34 -14.77
CA GLN A 157 -1.01 4.45 -15.81
C GLN A 157 0.23 5.02 -16.48
N PHE A 158 1.17 4.15 -16.84
CA PHE A 158 2.42 4.54 -17.48
C PHE A 158 2.48 3.97 -18.89
N ALA A 159 2.67 4.82 -19.88
CA ALA A 159 2.84 4.41 -21.26
C ALA A 159 3.75 5.40 -22.01
N LYS A 160 4.69 4.87 -22.78
CA LYS A 160 5.60 5.65 -23.63
C LYS A 160 6.36 6.77 -22.90
N GLY A 161 6.78 6.51 -21.65
CA GLY A 161 7.48 7.50 -20.83
C GLY A 161 6.59 8.54 -20.16
N MET A 162 5.29 8.51 -20.38
CA MET A 162 4.32 9.43 -19.78
C MET A 162 3.55 8.76 -18.64
N MET A 163 3.17 9.55 -17.63
CA MET A 163 2.28 9.19 -16.56
C MET A 163 0.87 9.76 -16.82
N PHE A 164 -0.15 8.94 -16.80
CA PHE A 164 -1.55 9.32 -17.00
C PHE A 164 -2.29 9.22 -15.66
N VAL A 165 -2.92 10.31 -15.25
CA VAL A 165 -3.64 10.44 -13.98
C VAL A 165 -5.11 10.72 -14.28
N LEU A 166 -6.00 9.91 -13.71
CA LEU A 166 -7.44 10.12 -13.74
C LEU A 166 -7.90 10.81 -12.46
N ASN A 167 -8.47 11.99 -12.60
CA ASN A 167 -9.04 12.76 -11.50
C ASN A 167 -10.51 12.40 -11.23
N ASN A 168 -10.99 12.73 -10.04
CA ASN A 168 -12.37 12.43 -9.62
C ASN A 168 -13.45 13.17 -10.43
N ASP A 169 -13.11 14.25 -11.10
CA ASP A 169 -14.00 15.01 -12.01
C ASP A 169 -14.10 14.38 -13.41
N GLY A 170 -13.40 13.27 -13.65
CA GLY A 170 -13.34 12.57 -14.93
C GLY A 170 -12.27 13.13 -15.88
N SER A 171 -11.50 14.14 -15.48
CA SER A 171 -10.40 14.65 -16.31
C SER A 171 -9.22 13.67 -16.31
N LEU A 172 -8.60 13.50 -17.47
CA LEU A 172 -7.38 12.71 -17.68
C LEU A 172 -6.22 13.66 -17.98
N THR A 173 -5.19 13.62 -17.16
CA THR A 173 -3.99 14.46 -17.29
C THR A 173 -2.78 13.58 -17.61
N ALA A 174 -1.93 14.02 -18.56
CA ALA A 174 -0.66 13.37 -18.89
C ALA A 174 0.52 14.23 -18.43
N PHE A 175 1.53 13.56 -17.86
CA PHE A 175 2.81 14.15 -17.42
C PHE A 175 3.95 13.41 -18.12
N ASP A 176 4.98 14.14 -18.54
CA ASP A 176 6.24 13.65 -19.12
C ASP A 176 7.40 13.68 -18.12
#